data_57d57fe284f3acb98279a5111d0372aa
#
_entry.id   57d57fe284f3acb98279a5111d0372aa
#
_cell.length_a   1.000
_cell.length_b   1.000
_cell.length_c   1.000
_cell.angle_alpha   90.00
_cell.angle_beta   90.00
_cell.angle_gamma   90.00
#
_symmetry.space_group_name_H-M   'P 1'
#
loop_
_entity.id
_entity.type
_entity.pdbx_description
1 polymer ?
#
loop_
_entity_poly.entity_id
_entity_poly.type
_entity_poly.pdbx_seq_one_letter_code
_entity_poly.pdbx_strand_id
1 'polypeptide(L)'
;EIHERLVGSEMCIRDRHKDTHQAHVMIGSRGYNAYDDKRTALYLLNNVLGGPGMNSVLNVSLREKRGYVYTVESSVTSYTDTGLFTVYFGTDHRYAQRCIDLVKRELKRVRERRLSPAKLAAAKRQFMGQIEVSTDHSENVALALGKSFLRYGRFDSLEEIASLMERITADDILEVANELLSEDRLSMLIYE
;
A
#
# COMPACT_ATOMS: atom_id res chain seq x y z
N GLU A 1 -3.43 28.18 0.01
CA GLU A 1 -2.31 28.13 1.01
C GLU A 1 -2.21 26.74 1.67
N ILE A 2 -1.95 25.71 0.87
CA ILE A 2 -1.81 24.33 1.37
C ILE A 2 -0.38 23.78 1.12
N HIS A 3 0.53 24.55 0.51
CA HIS A 3 1.76 24.00 -0.03
C HIS A 3 3.03 24.07 0.84
N GLU A 4 3.02 24.70 1.99
CA GLU A 4 4.30 25.00 2.69
C GLU A 4 4.64 24.18 3.94
N ARG A 5 3.86 23.15 4.33
CA ARG A 5 4.13 22.38 5.57
C ARG A 5 4.17 20.87 5.46
N LEU A 6 4.49 20.32 4.29
CA LEU A 6 4.65 18.87 4.12
C LEU A 6 6.12 18.41 4.10
N VAL A 7 7.05 19.27 4.49
CA VAL A 7 8.48 18.95 4.58
C VAL A 7 8.93 19.22 6.00
N GLY A 8 8.74 18.27 6.88
CA GLY A 8 9.21 18.34 8.26
C GLY A 8 9.35 16.94 8.85
N SER A 9 10.27 16.79 9.79
CA SER A 9 10.65 15.56 10.48
C SER A 9 9.59 15.01 11.45
N GLU A 10 8.37 15.52 11.43
CA GLU A 10 7.29 15.09 12.30
C GLU A 10 6.10 14.59 11.49
N MET A 11 5.46 13.53 11.99
CA MET A 11 4.22 13.00 11.43
C MET A 11 3.15 14.11 11.44
N CYS A 12 2.73 14.57 10.26
CA CYS A 12 1.66 15.55 10.15
C CYS A 12 0.31 14.85 10.40
N ILE A 13 -0.36 15.19 11.49
CA ILE A 13 -1.72 14.78 11.79
C ILE A 13 -2.64 15.94 11.48
N ARG A 14 -3.69 15.71 10.72
CA ARG A 14 -4.75 16.68 10.47
C ARG A 14 -6.11 16.06 10.80
N ASP A 15 -6.81 16.66 11.74
CA ASP A 15 -8.17 16.28 12.11
C ASP A 15 -9.17 17.20 11.43
N ARG A 16 -10.26 16.65 10.94
CA ARG A 16 -11.42 17.38 10.45
C ARG A 16 -12.68 16.78 11.04
N HIS A 17 -13.40 17.59 11.79
CA HIS A 17 -14.73 17.21 12.28
C HIS A 17 -15.77 17.49 11.19
N LYS A 18 -16.50 16.47 10.86
CA LYS A 18 -17.68 16.53 10.01
C LYS A 18 -18.66 15.50 10.55
N ASP A 19 -19.91 15.88 10.70
CA ASP A 19 -20.96 15.03 11.26
C ASP A 19 -21.17 13.78 10.36
N THR A 20 -20.27 12.83 10.50
CA THR A 20 -20.27 11.54 9.78
C THR A 20 -20.53 10.41 10.77
N HIS A 21 -21.24 9.37 10.32
CA HIS A 21 -21.49 8.20 11.15
C HIS A 21 -20.25 7.32 11.39
N GLN A 22 -19.15 7.60 10.70
CA GLN A 22 -17.90 6.83 10.74
C GLN A 22 -16.70 7.77 10.74
N ALA A 23 -15.66 7.36 11.45
CA ALA A 23 -14.34 7.95 11.30
C ALA A 23 -13.64 7.33 10.06
N HIS A 24 -13.10 8.19 9.22
CA HIS A 24 -12.29 7.83 8.07
C HIS A 24 -10.85 8.23 8.32
N VAL A 25 -9.95 7.28 8.25
CA VAL A 25 -8.53 7.52 8.52
C VAL A 25 -7.71 7.16 7.30
N MET A 26 -6.82 8.06 6.91
CA MET A 26 -5.82 7.83 5.88
C MET A 26 -4.43 8.06 6.47
N ILE A 27 -3.57 7.07 6.37
CA ILE A 27 -2.16 7.13 6.77
C ILE A 27 -1.33 6.93 5.52
N GLY A 28 -0.38 7.81 5.24
CA GLY A 28 0.39 7.71 4.01
C GLY A 28 1.80 8.24 4.12
N SER A 29 2.61 7.87 3.15
CA SER A 29 3.97 8.36 2.95
C SER A 29 4.23 8.60 1.47
N ARG A 30 5.30 9.36 1.16
CA ARG A 30 5.80 9.40 -0.20
C ARG A 30 6.29 8.02 -0.60
N GLY A 31 5.93 7.58 -1.80
CA GLY A 31 6.40 6.35 -2.42
C GLY A 31 7.39 6.63 -3.55
N TYR A 32 7.68 5.60 -4.33
CA TYR A 32 8.55 5.69 -5.49
C TYR A 32 7.82 6.19 -6.73
N ASN A 33 8.54 6.94 -7.56
CA ASN A 33 8.02 7.37 -8.86
C ASN A 33 7.91 6.18 -9.84
N ALA A 34 7.34 6.45 -11.01
CA ALA A 34 7.03 5.43 -12.00
C ALA A 34 8.27 4.76 -12.63
N TYR A 35 9.44 5.37 -12.53
CA TYR A 35 10.69 4.90 -13.14
C TYR A 35 11.65 4.26 -12.14
N ASP A 36 11.30 4.26 -10.85
CA ASP A 36 12.12 3.69 -9.79
C ASP A 36 12.03 2.15 -9.79
N ASP A 37 13.16 1.49 -9.73
CA ASP A 37 13.24 0.02 -9.74
C ASP A 37 12.62 -0.61 -8.48
N LYS A 38 12.67 0.09 -7.34
CA LYS A 38 12.11 -0.38 -6.07
C LYS A 38 10.58 -0.40 -6.04
N ARG A 39 9.93 0.25 -7.01
CA ARG A 39 8.44 0.29 -7.07
C ARG A 39 7.81 -1.09 -7.10
N THR A 40 8.44 -2.07 -7.78
CA THR A 40 7.91 -3.43 -7.89
C THR A 40 7.90 -4.13 -6.52
N ALA A 41 8.95 -3.95 -5.73
CA ALA A 41 8.99 -4.41 -4.34
C ALA A 41 7.93 -3.71 -3.47
N LEU A 42 7.70 -2.41 -3.69
CA LEU A 42 6.63 -1.66 -3.02
C LEU A 42 5.23 -2.19 -3.40
N TYR A 43 4.97 -2.53 -4.66
CA TYR A 43 3.70 -3.13 -5.06
C TYR A 43 3.46 -4.48 -4.37
N LEU A 44 4.50 -5.33 -4.26
CA LEU A 44 4.39 -6.59 -3.54
C LEU A 44 4.18 -6.38 -2.04
N LEU A 45 4.90 -5.44 -1.41
CA LEU A 45 4.69 -5.05 -0.02
C LEU A 45 3.28 -4.55 0.23
N ASN A 46 2.77 -3.69 -0.65
CA ASN A 46 1.39 -3.17 -0.59
C ASN A 46 0.37 -4.31 -0.65
N ASN A 47 0.55 -5.27 -1.55
CA ASN A 47 -0.32 -6.43 -1.67
C ASN A 47 -0.35 -7.27 -0.39
N VAL A 48 0.81 -7.47 0.24
CA VAL A 48 0.93 -8.16 1.54
C VAL A 48 0.25 -7.39 2.66
N LEU A 49 0.40 -6.06 2.70
CA LEU A 49 -0.13 -5.21 3.78
C LEU A 49 -1.64 -5.07 3.71
N GLY A 50 -2.17 -4.58 2.63
CA GLY A 50 -3.59 -4.23 2.51
C GLY A 50 -4.12 -4.37 1.08
N GLY A 51 -3.54 -5.30 0.29
CA GLY A 51 -4.06 -5.67 -1.03
C GLY A 51 -5.47 -6.29 -0.95
N PRO A 52 -6.08 -6.58 -2.10
CA PRO A 52 -7.49 -6.98 -2.18
C PRO A 52 -7.80 -8.34 -1.54
N GLY A 53 -6.79 -9.12 -1.17
CA GLY A 53 -6.96 -10.41 -0.51
C GLY A 53 -7.41 -10.28 0.95
N MET A 54 -8.39 -11.08 1.38
CA MET A 54 -8.84 -11.13 2.77
C MET A 54 -7.74 -11.57 3.75
N ASN A 55 -6.69 -12.20 3.25
CA ASN A 55 -5.51 -12.65 3.99
C ASN A 55 -4.44 -11.56 4.16
N SER A 56 -4.66 -10.36 3.64
CA SER A 56 -3.72 -9.24 3.82
C SER A 56 -3.56 -8.89 5.31
N VAL A 57 -2.38 -8.44 5.68
CA VAL A 57 -1.99 -8.23 7.09
C VAL A 57 -2.95 -7.31 7.83
N LEU A 58 -3.31 -6.18 7.20
CA LEU A 58 -4.21 -5.20 7.80
C LEU A 58 -5.65 -5.74 7.91
N ASN A 59 -6.14 -6.41 6.85
CA ASN A 59 -7.47 -7.00 6.87
C ASN A 59 -7.60 -8.05 8.00
N VAL A 60 -6.64 -8.97 8.09
CA VAL A 60 -6.60 -9.95 9.17
C VAL A 60 -6.49 -9.30 10.54
N SER A 61 -5.65 -8.26 10.68
CA SER A 61 -5.40 -7.61 11.97
C SER A 61 -6.57 -6.78 12.47
N LEU A 62 -7.20 -5.99 11.60
CA LEU A 62 -8.22 -5.01 11.99
C LEU A 62 -9.64 -5.54 11.83
N ARG A 63 -9.90 -6.26 10.71
CA ARG A 63 -11.24 -6.72 10.37
C ARG A 63 -11.50 -8.13 10.89
N GLU A 64 -10.75 -9.14 10.42
CA GLU A 64 -11.08 -10.54 10.69
C GLU A 64 -10.94 -10.90 12.18
N LYS A 65 -9.87 -10.44 12.82
CA LYS A 65 -9.61 -10.78 14.24
C LYS A 65 -10.36 -9.90 15.22
N ARG A 66 -10.77 -8.68 14.84
CA ARG A 66 -11.29 -7.68 15.79
C ARG A 66 -12.62 -7.07 15.43
N GLY A 67 -12.98 -7.08 14.14
CA GLY A 67 -14.21 -6.45 13.65
C GLY A 67 -14.25 -4.94 13.87
N TYR A 68 -13.08 -4.27 13.92
CA TYR A 68 -13.02 -2.84 14.22
C TYR A 68 -13.24 -1.95 13.01
N VAL A 69 -13.03 -2.47 11.81
CA VAL A 69 -13.14 -1.72 10.56
C VAL A 69 -14.16 -2.35 9.63
N TYR A 70 -14.84 -1.52 8.86
CA TYR A 70 -15.72 -1.96 7.78
C TYR A 70 -14.90 -2.30 6.54
N THR A 71 -13.96 -1.43 6.22
CA THR A 71 -13.00 -1.61 5.13
C THR A 71 -11.61 -1.23 5.62
N VAL A 72 -10.60 -1.91 5.11
CA VAL A 72 -9.19 -1.52 5.24
C VAL A 72 -8.47 -1.95 3.99
N GLU A 73 -7.75 -1.01 3.42
CA GLU A 73 -6.97 -1.24 2.20
C GLU A 73 -5.68 -0.42 2.23
N SER A 74 -4.69 -0.87 1.49
CA SER A 74 -3.53 -0.05 1.16
C SER A 74 -3.39 0.07 -0.34
N SER A 75 -2.90 1.21 -0.78
CA SER A 75 -2.72 1.50 -2.20
C SER A 75 -1.39 2.20 -2.47
N VAL A 76 -0.88 1.99 -3.68
CA VAL A 76 0.30 2.67 -4.21
C VAL A 76 -0.08 3.38 -5.51
N THR A 77 0.26 4.64 -5.58
CA THR A 77 0.16 5.42 -6.83
C THR A 77 1.54 5.96 -7.17
N SER A 78 2.04 5.62 -8.36
CA SER A 78 3.30 6.14 -8.88
C SER A 78 3.04 7.16 -9.97
N TYR A 79 3.52 8.37 -9.75
CA TYR A 79 3.54 9.47 -10.73
C TYR A 79 4.92 9.50 -11.43
N THR A 80 5.09 10.38 -12.40
CA THR A 80 6.36 10.50 -13.13
C THR A 80 7.50 11.06 -12.29
N ASP A 81 7.20 11.88 -11.31
CA ASP A 81 8.14 12.61 -10.46
C ASP A 81 8.12 12.17 -8.99
N THR A 82 7.07 11.49 -8.55
CA THR A 82 6.89 11.07 -7.15
C THR A 82 6.02 9.82 -7.07
N GLY A 83 5.77 9.35 -5.86
CA GLY A 83 4.81 8.30 -5.55
C GLY A 83 4.09 8.56 -4.24
N LEU A 84 3.03 7.81 -4.01
CA LEU A 84 2.23 7.84 -2.81
C LEU A 84 1.90 6.41 -2.37
N PHE A 85 2.19 6.09 -1.11
CA PHE A 85 1.68 4.92 -0.43
C PHE A 85 0.63 5.37 0.58
N THR A 86 -0.52 4.72 0.62
CA THR A 86 -1.58 5.03 1.58
C THR A 86 -2.18 3.77 2.18
N VAL A 87 -2.59 3.89 3.45
CA VAL A 87 -3.48 2.96 4.13
C VAL A 87 -4.74 3.74 4.47
N TYR A 88 -5.88 3.22 4.04
CA TYR A 88 -7.20 3.79 4.35
C TYR A 88 -8.03 2.78 5.13
N PHE A 89 -8.79 3.27 6.10
CA PHE A 89 -9.82 2.47 6.77
C PHE A 89 -10.97 3.33 7.28
N GLY A 90 -12.17 2.73 7.30
CA GLY A 90 -13.38 3.27 7.90
C GLY A 90 -13.75 2.48 9.15
N THR A 91 -14.06 3.16 10.24
CA THR A 91 -14.33 2.57 11.55
C THR A 91 -15.33 3.41 12.37
N ASP A 92 -15.87 2.85 13.46
CA ASP A 92 -16.58 3.64 14.46
C ASP A 92 -15.61 4.59 15.18
N HIS A 93 -16.06 5.81 15.52
CA HIS A 93 -15.26 6.81 16.23
C HIS A 93 -14.54 6.25 17.47
N ARG A 94 -15.23 5.40 18.26
CA ARG A 94 -14.67 4.75 19.46
C ARG A 94 -13.47 3.84 19.20
N TYR A 95 -13.29 3.36 17.97
CA TYR A 95 -12.20 2.48 17.58
C TYR A 95 -11.10 3.16 16.77
N ALA A 96 -11.29 4.41 16.33
CA ALA A 96 -10.36 5.10 15.44
C ALA A 96 -8.92 5.07 15.96
N GLN A 97 -8.68 5.51 17.20
CA GLN A 97 -7.32 5.49 17.77
C GLN A 97 -6.75 4.08 17.88
N ARG A 98 -7.57 3.08 18.27
CA ARG A 98 -7.12 1.69 18.36
C ARG A 98 -6.72 1.12 17.00
N CYS A 99 -7.45 1.47 15.95
CA CYS A 99 -7.13 1.07 14.58
C CYS A 99 -5.83 1.74 14.10
N ILE A 100 -5.62 3.02 14.40
CA ILE A 100 -4.38 3.73 14.12
C ILE A 100 -3.19 3.02 14.76
N ASP A 101 -3.28 2.69 16.05
CA ASP A 101 -2.22 2.00 16.77
C ASP A 101 -1.94 0.60 16.21
N LEU A 102 -2.99 -0.10 15.75
CA LEU A 102 -2.87 -1.39 15.09
C LEU A 102 -2.15 -1.27 13.75
N VAL A 103 -2.53 -0.30 12.91
CA VAL A 103 -1.85 -0.04 11.63
C VAL A 103 -0.38 0.27 11.88
N LYS A 104 -0.05 1.22 12.75
CA LYS A 104 1.34 1.56 13.11
C LYS A 104 2.14 0.33 13.56
N ARG A 105 1.54 -0.53 14.38
CA ARG A 105 2.18 -1.77 14.84
C ARG A 105 2.46 -2.75 13.70
N GLU A 106 1.52 -2.92 12.76
CA GLU A 106 1.76 -3.81 11.62
C GLU A 106 2.78 -3.22 10.65
N LEU A 107 2.79 -1.90 10.42
CA LEU A 107 3.83 -1.22 9.64
C LEU A 107 5.21 -1.37 10.29
N LYS A 108 5.30 -1.20 11.60
CA LYS A 108 6.54 -1.47 12.37
C LYS A 108 6.99 -2.92 12.22
N ARG A 109 6.08 -3.87 12.30
CA ARG A 109 6.39 -5.28 12.19
C ARG A 109 7.01 -5.68 10.84
N VAL A 110 6.53 -5.12 9.73
CA VAL A 110 7.10 -5.41 8.41
C VAL A 110 8.45 -4.74 8.20
N ARG A 111 8.76 -3.67 8.93
CA ARG A 111 10.07 -3.02 8.97
C ARG A 111 11.10 -3.77 9.82
N GLU A 112 10.67 -4.48 10.84
CA GLU A 112 11.56 -5.19 11.78
C GLU A 112 11.77 -6.66 11.42
N ARG A 113 10.90 -7.26 10.63
CA ARG A 113 10.90 -8.70 10.35
C ARG A 113 10.81 -9.01 8.88
N ARG A 114 11.83 -9.68 8.37
CA ARG A 114 11.81 -10.25 7.02
C ARG A 114 10.63 -11.19 6.81
N LEU A 115 10.08 -11.18 5.63
CA LEU A 115 9.14 -12.22 5.23
C LEU A 115 9.87 -13.57 5.18
N SER A 116 9.25 -14.61 5.73
CA SER A 116 9.79 -15.96 5.57
C SER A 116 9.72 -16.38 4.09
N PRO A 117 10.62 -17.31 3.64
CA PRO A 117 10.60 -17.76 2.25
C PRO A 117 9.22 -18.25 1.79
N ALA A 118 8.51 -18.99 2.64
CA ALA A 118 7.17 -19.47 2.34
C ALA A 118 6.14 -18.32 2.18
N LYS A 119 6.21 -17.29 3.01
CA LYS A 119 5.33 -16.11 2.89
C LYS A 119 5.64 -15.28 1.66
N LEU A 120 6.91 -15.08 1.35
CA LEU A 120 7.32 -14.38 0.14
C LEU A 120 6.83 -15.11 -1.12
N ALA A 121 7.05 -16.41 -1.20
CA ALA A 121 6.59 -17.22 -2.32
C ALA A 121 5.05 -17.22 -2.45
N ALA A 122 4.32 -17.27 -1.34
CA ALA A 122 2.86 -17.16 -1.34
C ALA A 122 2.38 -15.78 -1.82
N ALA A 123 3.05 -14.71 -1.37
CA ALA A 123 2.73 -13.33 -1.79
C ALA A 123 2.95 -13.11 -3.29
N LYS A 124 4.07 -13.62 -3.83
CA LYS A 124 4.37 -13.56 -5.27
C LYS A 124 3.31 -14.29 -6.09
N ARG A 125 2.98 -15.54 -5.72
CA ARG A 125 1.92 -16.31 -6.40
C ARG A 125 0.58 -15.61 -6.35
N GLN A 126 0.20 -15.05 -5.19
CA GLN A 126 -1.06 -14.32 -5.05
C GLN A 126 -1.08 -13.08 -5.93
N PHE A 127 0.00 -12.32 -5.96
CA PHE A 127 0.11 -11.10 -6.79
C PHE A 127 0.01 -11.44 -8.28
N MET A 128 0.73 -12.46 -8.75
CA MET A 128 0.66 -12.90 -10.14
C MET A 128 -0.73 -13.42 -10.51
N GLY A 129 -1.36 -14.24 -9.67
CA GLY A 129 -2.73 -14.70 -9.90
C GLY A 129 -3.76 -13.55 -9.97
N GLN A 130 -3.58 -12.49 -9.21
CA GLN A 130 -4.43 -11.29 -9.31
C GLN A 130 -4.24 -10.55 -10.65
N ILE A 131 -3.00 -10.46 -11.14
CA ILE A 131 -2.72 -9.90 -12.47
C ILE A 131 -3.37 -10.76 -13.55
N GLU A 132 -3.19 -12.07 -13.52
CA GLU A 132 -3.79 -13.01 -14.48
C GLU A 132 -5.32 -12.86 -14.53
N VAL A 133 -5.99 -12.87 -13.38
CA VAL A 133 -7.45 -12.64 -13.31
C VAL A 133 -7.84 -11.28 -13.86
N SER A 134 -7.04 -10.23 -13.66
CA SER A 134 -7.32 -8.90 -14.19
C SER A 134 -7.25 -8.83 -15.72
N THR A 135 -6.52 -9.76 -16.36
CA THR A 135 -6.41 -9.83 -17.83
C THR A 135 -7.62 -10.47 -18.51
N ASP A 136 -8.51 -11.11 -17.76
CA ASP A 136 -9.78 -11.66 -18.30
C ASP A 136 -10.73 -10.56 -18.81
N HIS A 137 -10.54 -9.32 -18.34
CA HIS A 137 -11.32 -8.17 -18.76
C HIS A 137 -10.57 -7.35 -19.82
N SER A 138 -10.93 -7.53 -21.08
CA SER A 138 -10.26 -6.85 -22.23
C SER A 138 -10.21 -5.33 -22.11
N GLU A 139 -11.23 -4.69 -21.54
CA GLU A 139 -11.27 -3.26 -21.28
C GLU A 139 -10.16 -2.84 -20.30
N ASN A 140 -10.00 -3.56 -19.20
CA ASN A 140 -8.94 -3.31 -18.22
C ASN A 140 -7.55 -3.48 -18.86
N VAL A 141 -7.39 -4.50 -19.68
CA VAL A 141 -6.14 -4.74 -20.43
C VAL A 141 -5.86 -3.59 -21.38
N ALA A 142 -6.82 -3.16 -22.19
CA ALA A 142 -6.65 -2.05 -23.12
C ALA A 142 -6.25 -0.75 -22.41
N LEU A 143 -6.91 -0.44 -21.28
CA LEU A 143 -6.57 0.73 -20.46
C LEU A 143 -5.18 0.62 -19.81
N ALA A 144 -4.81 -0.56 -19.33
CA ALA A 144 -3.49 -0.80 -18.72
C ALA A 144 -2.38 -0.65 -19.77
N LEU A 145 -2.55 -1.26 -20.96
CA LEU A 145 -1.60 -1.15 -22.07
C LEU A 145 -1.48 0.30 -22.54
N GLY A 146 -2.60 1.01 -22.72
CA GLY A 146 -2.60 2.41 -23.11
C GLY A 146 -1.85 3.30 -22.12
N LYS A 147 -2.10 3.14 -20.81
CA LYS A 147 -1.39 3.85 -19.74
C LYS A 147 0.10 3.52 -19.72
N SER A 148 0.46 2.26 -19.90
CA SER A 148 1.86 1.82 -19.93
C SER A 148 2.58 2.42 -21.12
N PHE A 149 2.00 2.35 -22.31
CA PHE A 149 2.57 2.91 -23.51
C PHE A 149 2.75 4.43 -23.44
N LEU A 150 1.74 5.16 -22.96
CA LEU A 150 1.84 6.62 -22.77
C LEU A 150 2.93 7.01 -21.78
N ARG A 151 3.19 6.19 -20.76
CA ARG A 151 4.15 6.50 -19.68
C ARG A 151 5.57 6.04 -20.01
N TYR A 152 5.71 4.85 -20.62
CA TYR A 152 7.00 4.18 -20.80
C TYR A 152 7.40 3.98 -22.25
N GLY A 153 6.53 4.31 -23.23
CA GLY A 153 6.74 4.00 -24.64
C GLY A 153 6.67 2.50 -24.97
N ARG A 154 6.39 1.66 -23.98
CA ARG A 154 6.29 0.20 -24.10
C ARG A 154 5.31 -0.37 -23.07
N PHE A 155 5.01 -1.64 -23.20
CA PHE A 155 4.31 -2.42 -22.19
C PHE A 155 5.13 -3.69 -21.87
N ASP A 156 5.05 -4.13 -20.63
CA ASP A 156 5.70 -5.35 -20.20
C ASP A 156 4.72 -6.53 -20.40
N SER A 157 5.21 -7.65 -20.93
CA SER A 157 4.43 -8.90 -21.02
C SER A 157 4.21 -9.52 -19.64
N LEU A 158 3.28 -10.47 -19.55
CA LEU A 158 3.07 -11.21 -18.30
C LEU A 158 4.33 -11.94 -17.85
N GLU A 159 5.10 -12.49 -18.80
CA GLU A 159 6.37 -13.17 -18.52
C GLU A 159 7.43 -12.20 -17.99
N GLU A 160 7.50 -10.98 -18.54
CA GLU A 160 8.40 -9.94 -18.04
C GLU A 160 8.02 -9.51 -16.63
N ILE A 161 6.72 -9.29 -16.35
CA ILE A 161 6.22 -8.96 -15.01
C ILE A 161 6.52 -10.11 -14.03
N ALA A 162 6.29 -11.37 -14.43
CA ALA A 162 6.60 -12.53 -13.61
C ALA A 162 8.10 -12.62 -13.30
N SER A 163 8.95 -12.38 -14.30
CA SER A 163 10.41 -12.37 -14.13
C SER A 163 10.87 -11.26 -13.18
N LEU A 164 10.27 -10.05 -13.27
CA LEU A 164 10.53 -8.97 -12.33
C LEU A 164 10.11 -9.36 -10.91
N MET A 165 8.94 -9.97 -10.75
CA MET A 165 8.42 -10.41 -9.47
C MET A 165 9.29 -11.51 -8.84
N GLU A 166 9.78 -12.47 -9.64
CA GLU A 166 10.63 -13.56 -9.13
C GLU A 166 11.97 -13.05 -8.56
N ARG A 167 12.51 -11.97 -9.09
CA ARG A 167 13.77 -11.38 -8.61
C ARG A 167 13.65 -10.67 -7.25
N ILE A 168 12.45 -10.31 -6.81
CA ILE A 168 12.25 -9.63 -5.52
C ILE A 168 12.61 -10.57 -4.39
N THR A 169 13.44 -10.10 -3.48
CA THR A 169 13.87 -10.81 -2.27
C THR A 169 13.12 -10.32 -1.03
N ALA A 170 13.25 -11.04 0.08
CA ALA A 170 12.73 -10.59 1.36
C ALA A 170 13.49 -9.36 1.90
N ASP A 171 14.73 -9.17 1.46
CA ASP A 171 15.55 -8.00 1.80
C ASP A 171 15.08 -6.76 1.07
N ASP A 172 14.71 -6.86 -0.21
CA ASP A 172 14.15 -5.75 -0.97
C ASP A 172 12.84 -5.25 -0.31
N ILE A 173 11.99 -6.18 0.12
CA ILE A 173 10.75 -5.85 0.84
C ILE A 173 11.06 -5.14 2.17
N LEU A 174 12.04 -5.63 2.93
CA LEU A 174 12.44 -5.04 4.21
C LEU A 174 13.05 -3.64 4.01
N GLU A 175 13.90 -3.46 2.99
CA GLU A 175 14.50 -2.19 2.61
C GLU A 175 13.42 -1.15 2.29
N VAL A 176 12.51 -1.48 1.37
CA VAL A 176 11.38 -0.62 0.99
C VAL A 176 10.51 -0.27 2.19
N ALA A 177 10.21 -1.24 3.06
CA ALA A 177 9.44 -0.99 4.27
C ALA A 177 10.14 0.01 5.20
N ASN A 178 11.46 -0.10 5.38
CA ASN A 178 12.23 0.81 6.23
C ASN A 178 12.36 2.21 5.62
N GLU A 179 12.50 2.30 4.30
CA GLU A 179 12.58 3.59 3.62
C GLU A 179 11.27 4.39 3.66
N LEU A 180 10.12 3.72 3.58
CA LEU A 180 8.84 4.40 3.36
C LEU A 180 7.91 4.42 4.58
N LEU A 181 8.00 3.43 5.47
CA LEU A 181 7.00 3.23 6.52
C LEU A 181 7.49 3.63 7.92
N SER A 182 8.61 4.37 8.01
CA SER A 182 9.08 4.91 9.29
C SER A 182 8.12 6.00 9.80
N GLU A 183 7.95 6.10 11.13
CA GLU A 183 6.96 6.99 11.73
C GLU A 183 7.17 8.46 11.35
N ASP A 184 8.42 8.88 11.19
CA ASP A 184 8.82 10.23 10.77
C ASP A 184 8.43 10.57 9.32
N ARG A 185 8.15 9.56 8.49
CA ARG A 185 7.72 9.72 7.10
C ARG A 185 6.21 9.62 6.90
N LEU A 186 5.49 9.17 7.92
CA LEU A 186 4.05 9.01 7.83
C LEU A 186 3.32 10.33 8.06
N SER A 187 2.33 10.61 7.25
CA SER A 187 1.35 11.66 7.46
C SER A 187 0.00 11.02 7.69
N MET A 188 -0.87 11.65 8.47
CA MET A 188 -2.18 11.12 8.82
C MET A 188 -3.25 12.18 8.61
N LEU A 189 -4.37 11.75 8.03
CA LEU A 189 -5.61 12.52 7.95
C LEU A 189 -6.70 11.72 8.66
N ILE A 190 -7.33 12.35 9.65
CA ILE A 190 -8.48 11.81 10.36
C ILE A 190 -9.68 12.67 10.01
N TYR A 191 -10.76 12.02 9.67
CA TYR A 191 -12.02 12.65 9.28
C TYR A 191 -13.13 12.05 10.14
N GLU A 192 -13.66 12.87 11.06
CA GLU A 192 -14.65 12.51 12.07
C GLU A 192 -15.87 13.40 12.01
#